data_b018517dabda2bae2eb9298785c9e147
#
_entry.id   b018517dabda2bae2eb9298785c9e147
#
_cell.length_a   1.000
_cell.length_b   1.000
_cell.length_c   1.000
_cell.angle_alpha   90.00
_cell.angle_beta   90.00
_cell.angle_gamma   90.00
#
_symmetry.space_group_name_H-M   'P 1'
#
loop_
_entity.id
_entity.type
_entity.pdbx_description
1 polymer ?
#
loop_
_entity_poly.entity_id
_entity_poly.type
_entity_poly.pdbx_seq_one_letter_code
_entity_poly.pdbx_strand_id
1 'polypeptide(L)'
;IDCVKYINKVLDKISVTAYQEMARKAPWAWGKVYRSSSRGALSKISSTSNKMMSHKLNHLLQEWKPDIIINTHPFASQMCSYLKKKHKISSVLATVMTDYAPHNQWLVGSDYMDYYFVAHERMKHALIEQGIPPEKVYATGIPLSNRFLQHYNKQEIADSFGLDLSKKIILFFGGGEMGLGKEKESHPF
;
A
#
# COMPACT_ATOMS: atom_id res chain seq x y z
N ILE A 1 -8.10 -2.64 -9.89
CA ILE A 1 -8.76 -1.32 -10.01
C ILE A 1 -8.27 -0.38 -8.92
N ASP A 2 -8.02 0.87 -9.24
CA ASP A 2 -7.78 1.92 -8.24
C ASP A 2 -9.12 2.34 -7.64
N CYS A 3 -9.37 1.92 -6.39
CA CYS A 3 -10.66 2.11 -5.75
C CYS A 3 -10.95 3.59 -5.42
N VAL A 4 -9.95 4.38 -5.02
CA VAL A 4 -10.15 5.82 -4.69
C VAL A 4 -10.46 6.60 -5.95
N LYS A 5 -9.71 6.38 -7.01
CA LYS A 5 -9.92 6.99 -8.32
C LYS A 5 -11.28 6.60 -8.93
N TYR A 6 -11.69 5.34 -8.76
CA TYR A 6 -13.01 4.86 -9.19
C TYR A 6 -14.14 5.58 -8.45
N ILE A 7 -14.01 5.72 -7.14
CA ILE A 7 -15.02 6.35 -6.29
C ILE A 7 -15.13 7.86 -6.57
N ASN A 8 -14.00 8.56 -6.62
CA ASN A 8 -13.97 10.00 -6.84
C ASN A 8 -12.61 10.48 -7.35
N LYS A 9 -12.54 10.80 -8.64
CA LYS A 9 -11.31 11.28 -9.30
C LYS A 9 -10.77 12.61 -8.70
N VAL A 10 -11.64 13.47 -8.20
CA VAL A 10 -11.23 14.75 -7.60
C VAL A 10 -10.60 14.50 -6.23
N LEU A 11 -11.23 13.65 -5.43
CA LEU A 11 -10.71 13.26 -4.10
C LEU A 11 -9.36 12.55 -4.23
N ASP A 12 -9.22 11.66 -5.20
CA ASP A 12 -7.97 10.99 -5.54
C ASP A 12 -6.86 12.01 -5.83
N LYS A 13 -7.10 12.92 -6.78
CA LYS A 13 -6.13 13.95 -7.14
C LYS A 13 -5.75 14.85 -5.96
N ILE A 14 -6.72 15.29 -5.17
CA ILE A 14 -6.47 16.12 -3.98
C ILE A 14 -5.64 15.34 -2.95
N SER A 15 -5.98 14.08 -2.67
CA SER A 15 -5.29 13.25 -1.69
C SER A 15 -3.84 13.00 -2.11
N VAL A 16 -3.61 12.63 -3.37
CA VAL A 16 -2.26 12.40 -3.92
C VAL A 16 -1.44 13.68 -3.88
N THR A 17 -2.01 14.80 -4.36
CA THR A 17 -1.30 16.10 -4.36
C THR A 17 -0.96 16.56 -2.94
N ALA A 18 -1.92 16.48 -2.01
CA ALA A 18 -1.69 16.87 -0.61
C ALA A 18 -0.60 15.99 0.05
N TYR A 19 -0.60 14.69 -0.24
CA TYR A 19 0.41 13.77 0.24
C TYR A 19 1.81 14.12 -0.31
N GLN A 20 1.91 14.33 -1.63
CA GLN A 20 3.18 14.70 -2.29
C GLN A 20 3.73 16.03 -1.77
N GLU A 21 2.89 17.05 -1.66
CA GLU A 21 3.28 18.36 -1.13
C GLU A 21 3.74 18.27 0.33
N MET A 22 3.04 17.52 1.16
CA MET A 22 3.41 17.33 2.56
C MET A 22 4.72 16.54 2.68
N ALA A 23 4.89 15.46 1.92
CA ALA A 23 6.12 14.66 1.94
C ALA A 23 7.33 15.48 1.47
N ARG A 24 7.15 16.37 0.48
CA ARG A 24 8.20 17.19 -0.09
C ARG A 24 8.55 18.42 0.78
N LYS A 25 7.53 19.15 1.28
CA LYS A 25 7.73 20.42 1.97
C LYS A 25 7.78 20.29 3.50
N ALA A 26 7.18 19.26 4.06
CA ALA A 26 7.06 19.08 5.50
C ALA A 26 7.14 17.59 5.93
N PRO A 27 8.25 16.88 5.67
CA PRO A 27 8.38 15.47 6.02
C PRO A 27 8.20 15.19 7.52
N TRP A 28 8.51 16.16 8.38
CA TRP A 28 8.23 16.09 9.82
C TRP A 28 6.73 16.03 10.13
N ALA A 29 5.91 16.74 9.36
CA ALA A 29 4.46 16.72 9.51
C ALA A 29 3.90 15.35 9.09
N TRP A 30 4.43 14.77 8.02
CA TRP A 30 4.10 13.40 7.62
C TRP A 30 4.40 12.38 8.73
N GLY A 31 5.58 12.45 9.33
CA GLY A 31 5.92 11.60 10.47
C GLY A 31 4.97 11.74 11.67
N LYS A 32 4.41 12.94 11.88
CA LYS A 32 3.40 13.20 12.92
C LYS A 32 2.04 12.58 12.56
N VAL A 33 1.61 12.73 11.30
CA VAL A 33 0.38 12.11 10.77
C VAL A 33 0.49 10.57 10.84
N TYR A 34 1.61 10.00 10.41
CA TYR A 34 1.86 8.57 10.47
C TYR A 34 1.79 8.03 11.91
N ARG A 35 2.44 8.69 12.87
CA ARG A 35 2.35 8.32 14.30
C ARG A 35 0.94 8.47 14.87
N SER A 36 0.18 9.48 14.44
CA SER A 36 -1.22 9.65 14.86
C SER A 36 -2.14 8.58 14.26
N SER A 37 -1.88 8.15 13.05
CA SER A 37 -2.63 7.05 12.42
C SER A 37 -2.43 5.73 13.13
N SER A 38 -1.23 5.51 13.69
CA SER A 38 -0.91 4.34 14.50
C SER A 38 -1.56 4.37 15.90
N ARG A 39 -1.97 5.55 16.39
CA ARG A 39 -2.60 5.71 17.71
C ARG A 39 -4.14 5.69 17.72
N GLY A 40 -4.78 5.36 16.62
CA GLY A 40 -6.22 5.13 16.55
C GLY A 40 -7.13 6.35 16.40
N ALA A 41 -6.67 7.59 16.63
CA ALA A 41 -7.49 8.79 16.51
C ALA A 41 -8.00 9.02 15.07
N LEU A 42 -7.13 8.80 14.07
CA LEU A 42 -7.46 8.91 12.65
C LEU A 42 -8.27 7.70 12.13
N SER A 43 -8.26 6.58 12.83
CA SER A 43 -8.99 5.38 12.38
C SER A 43 -10.50 5.58 12.40
N LYS A 44 -11.03 6.34 13.35
CA LYS A 44 -12.47 6.66 13.43
C LYS A 44 -12.93 7.56 12.29
N ILE A 45 -12.14 8.58 11.95
CA ILE A 45 -12.43 9.49 10.82
C ILE A 45 -12.32 8.73 9.50
N SER A 46 -11.27 7.96 9.32
CA SER A 46 -11.06 7.10 8.16
C SER A 46 -12.22 6.10 8.00
N SER A 47 -12.66 5.44 9.07
CA SER A 47 -13.76 4.47 9.01
C SER A 47 -15.08 5.10 8.58
N THR A 48 -15.39 6.32 9.00
CA THR A 48 -16.62 7.02 8.61
C THR A 48 -16.58 7.46 7.16
N SER A 49 -15.46 8.03 6.70
CA SER A 49 -15.24 8.39 5.30
C SER A 49 -15.32 7.16 4.39
N ASN A 50 -14.68 6.06 4.78
CA ASN A 50 -14.70 4.81 4.03
C ASN A 50 -16.09 4.17 3.94
N LYS A 51 -16.93 4.32 4.98
CA LYS A 51 -18.34 3.90 4.94
C LYS A 51 -19.13 4.63 3.86
N MET A 52 -18.97 5.94 3.76
CA MET A 52 -19.63 6.73 2.71
C MET A 52 -19.12 6.36 1.31
N MET A 53 -17.82 6.18 1.16
CA MET A 53 -17.19 5.82 -0.12
C MET A 53 -17.51 4.38 -0.55
N SER A 54 -17.75 3.47 0.39
CA SER A 54 -18.04 2.07 0.10
C SER A 54 -19.33 1.87 -0.73
N HIS A 55 -20.25 2.83 -0.73
CA HIS A 55 -21.49 2.73 -1.50
C HIS A 55 -21.23 2.60 -3.02
N LYS A 56 -20.32 3.41 -3.58
CA LYS A 56 -19.96 3.30 -4.99
C LYS A 56 -19.23 2.00 -5.31
N LEU A 57 -18.32 1.60 -4.42
CA LEU A 57 -17.61 0.34 -4.56
C LEU A 57 -18.59 -0.86 -4.51
N ASN A 58 -19.64 -0.77 -3.67
CA ASN A 58 -20.67 -1.79 -3.61
C ASN A 58 -21.37 -2.01 -4.96
N HIS A 59 -21.69 -0.93 -5.69
CA HIS A 59 -22.31 -1.06 -7.02
C HIS A 59 -21.45 -1.90 -7.97
N LEU A 60 -20.17 -1.58 -8.06
CA LEU A 60 -19.21 -2.33 -8.87
C LEU A 60 -19.13 -3.82 -8.45
N LEU A 61 -19.04 -4.08 -7.14
CA LEU A 61 -18.93 -5.45 -6.64
C LEU A 61 -20.22 -6.25 -6.79
N GLN A 62 -21.39 -5.60 -6.77
CA GLN A 62 -22.67 -6.25 -7.10
C GLN A 62 -22.79 -6.61 -8.58
N GLU A 63 -22.21 -5.80 -9.46
CA GLU A 63 -22.16 -6.06 -10.89
C GLU A 63 -21.19 -7.20 -11.22
N TRP A 64 -19.96 -7.14 -10.67
CA TRP A 64 -18.90 -8.10 -10.99
C TRP A 64 -19.03 -9.43 -10.25
N LYS A 65 -19.59 -9.42 -9.05
CA LYS A 65 -19.77 -10.59 -8.16
C LYS A 65 -18.50 -11.45 -8.05
N PRO A 66 -17.35 -10.86 -7.69
CA PRO A 66 -16.11 -11.62 -7.62
C PRO A 66 -16.15 -12.65 -6.48
N ASP A 67 -15.58 -13.81 -6.71
CA ASP A 67 -15.41 -14.85 -5.66
C ASP A 67 -14.35 -14.41 -4.64
N ILE A 68 -13.30 -13.74 -5.11
CA ILE A 68 -12.17 -13.28 -4.30
C ILE A 68 -11.88 -11.81 -4.60
N ILE A 69 -11.63 -11.02 -3.54
CA ILE A 69 -11.17 -9.63 -3.64
C ILE A 69 -9.80 -9.54 -2.97
N ILE A 70 -8.78 -9.16 -3.75
CA ILE A 70 -7.43 -8.93 -3.24
C ILE A 70 -7.19 -7.43 -3.11
N ASN A 71 -6.98 -6.98 -1.90
CA ASN A 71 -6.72 -5.58 -1.57
C ASN A 71 -5.21 -5.35 -1.40
N THR A 72 -4.68 -4.31 -2.02
CA THR A 72 -3.27 -3.89 -1.88
C THR A 72 -3.13 -2.52 -1.21
N HIS A 73 -4.23 -2.00 -0.64
CA HIS A 73 -4.27 -0.71 0.02
C HIS A 73 -5.23 -0.75 1.22
N PRO A 74 -4.89 -0.17 2.39
CA PRO A 74 -5.69 -0.26 3.60
C PRO A 74 -7.11 0.30 3.42
N PHE A 75 -7.32 1.36 2.65
CA PHE A 75 -8.67 1.92 2.43
C PHE A 75 -9.56 0.96 1.64
N ALA A 76 -9.04 0.28 0.63
CA ALA A 76 -9.77 -0.75 -0.10
C ALA A 76 -10.17 -1.90 0.82
N SER A 77 -9.22 -2.37 1.62
CA SER A 77 -9.43 -3.42 2.62
C SER A 77 -10.55 -3.05 3.60
N GLN A 78 -10.50 -1.84 4.16
CA GLN A 78 -11.53 -1.33 5.09
C GLN A 78 -12.92 -1.24 4.45
N MET A 79 -13.01 -0.74 3.21
CA MET A 79 -14.29 -0.63 2.49
C MET A 79 -14.90 -2.02 2.20
N CYS A 80 -14.09 -2.96 1.72
CA CYS A 80 -14.53 -4.34 1.46
C CYS A 80 -14.95 -5.04 2.76
N SER A 81 -14.18 -4.90 3.83
CA SER A 81 -14.54 -5.44 5.16
C SER A 81 -15.86 -4.86 5.66
N TYR A 82 -16.08 -3.56 5.49
CA TYR A 82 -17.35 -2.94 5.84
C TYR A 82 -18.52 -3.49 5.02
N LEU A 83 -18.35 -3.68 3.71
CA LEU A 83 -19.39 -4.26 2.86
C LEU A 83 -19.68 -5.71 3.24
N LYS A 84 -18.66 -6.51 3.57
CA LYS A 84 -18.83 -7.89 4.05
C LYS A 84 -19.56 -7.91 5.40
N LYS A 85 -19.19 -7.03 6.33
CA LYS A 85 -19.91 -6.82 7.60
C LYS A 85 -21.39 -6.52 7.41
N LYS A 86 -21.74 -5.80 6.35
CA LYS A 86 -23.13 -5.44 6.01
C LYS A 86 -23.83 -6.47 5.15
N HIS A 87 -23.22 -7.64 4.96
CA HIS A 87 -23.75 -8.73 4.09
C HIS A 87 -24.06 -8.24 2.66
N LYS A 88 -23.30 -7.24 2.16
CA LYS A 88 -23.42 -6.74 0.79
C LYS A 88 -22.58 -7.54 -0.19
N ILE A 89 -21.53 -8.19 0.28
CA ILE A 89 -20.67 -9.08 -0.51
C ILE A 89 -20.39 -10.35 0.28
N SER A 90 -20.23 -11.47 -0.44
CA SER A 90 -19.88 -12.80 0.12
C SER A 90 -18.45 -13.23 -0.26
N SER A 91 -17.76 -12.42 -1.06
CA SER A 91 -16.41 -12.69 -1.56
C SER A 91 -15.43 -13.02 -0.43
N VAL A 92 -14.48 -13.89 -0.72
CA VAL A 92 -13.28 -14.06 0.11
C VAL A 92 -12.46 -12.79 0.04
N LEU A 93 -12.07 -12.26 1.19
CA LEU A 93 -11.28 -11.02 1.27
C LEU A 93 -9.83 -11.35 1.64
N ALA A 94 -8.91 -10.97 0.78
CA ALA A 94 -7.49 -11.07 1.01
C ALA A 94 -6.83 -9.67 0.99
N THR A 95 -5.85 -9.47 1.84
CA THR A 95 -5.07 -8.22 1.88
C THR A 95 -3.59 -8.54 1.70
N VAL A 96 -2.98 -7.95 0.69
CA VAL A 96 -1.52 -7.93 0.50
C VAL A 96 -0.99 -6.64 1.09
N MET A 97 -0.32 -6.74 2.23
CA MET A 97 0.30 -5.58 2.87
C MET A 97 1.60 -5.24 2.15
N THR A 98 1.65 -4.07 1.54
CA THR A 98 2.81 -3.58 0.79
C THR A 98 3.81 -2.80 1.63
N ASP A 99 3.53 -2.61 2.92
CA ASP A 99 4.43 -2.01 3.89
C ASP A 99 5.38 -3.06 4.51
N TYR A 100 6.54 -2.62 5.02
CA TYR A 100 7.46 -3.46 5.79
C TYR A 100 7.18 -3.48 7.29
N ALA A 101 6.22 -2.67 7.75
CA ALA A 101 5.73 -2.67 9.12
C ALA A 101 4.21 -2.48 9.12
N PRO A 102 3.46 -3.29 9.91
CA PRO A 102 2.02 -3.12 9.99
C PRO A 102 1.67 -1.84 10.75
N HIS A 103 0.67 -1.12 10.28
CA HIS A 103 0.07 -0.01 11.01
C HIS A 103 -1.44 -0.23 11.15
N ASN A 104 -2.05 0.40 12.16
CA ASN A 104 -3.43 0.12 12.57
C ASN A 104 -4.49 0.31 11.46
N GLN A 105 -4.18 1.06 10.40
CA GLN A 105 -5.12 1.22 9.28
C GLN A 105 -5.34 -0.09 8.51
N TRP A 106 -4.37 -0.99 8.48
CA TRP A 106 -4.51 -2.32 7.87
C TRP A 106 -5.44 -3.25 8.66
N LEU A 107 -5.62 -2.99 9.97
CA LEU A 107 -6.38 -3.83 10.89
C LEU A 107 -7.82 -3.37 11.08
N VAL A 108 -8.20 -2.20 10.54
CA VAL A 108 -9.59 -1.75 10.60
C VAL A 108 -10.49 -2.69 9.79
N GLY A 109 -11.38 -3.39 10.48
CA GLY A 109 -12.29 -4.37 9.89
C GLY A 109 -11.68 -5.78 9.74
N SER A 110 -10.61 -6.09 10.46
CA SER A 110 -9.90 -7.38 10.43
C SER A 110 -10.80 -8.59 10.71
N ASP A 111 -11.86 -8.44 11.51
CA ASP A 111 -12.84 -9.51 11.80
C ASP A 111 -13.47 -10.09 10.52
N TYR A 112 -13.56 -9.28 9.47
CA TYR A 112 -14.19 -9.63 8.19
C TYR A 112 -13.18 -9.93 7.10
N MET A 113 -11.86 -9.89 7.41
CA MET A 113 -10.79 -10.28 6.50
C MET A 113 -10.50 -11.77 6.64
N ASP A 114 -10.38 -12.47 5.52
CA ASP A 114 -10.11 -13.90 5.52
C ASP A 114 -8.61 -14.19 5.51
N TYR A 115 -7.82 -13.41 4.75
CA TYR A 115 -6.38 -13.65 4.60
C TYR A 115 -5.55 -12.38 4.58
N TYR A 116 -4.35 -12.47 5.16
CA TYR A 116 -3.31 -11.45 5.11
C TYR A 116 -2.02 -12.03 4.51
N PHE A 117 -1.51 -11.38 3.48
CA PHE A 117 -0.21 -11.67 2.89
C PHE A 117 0.75 -10.54 3.26
N VAL A 118 1.86 -10.88 3.90
CA VAL A 118 2.78 -9.91 4.49
C VAL A 118 4.21 -10.10 3.97
N ALA A 119 5.03 -9.05 4.07
CA ALA A 119 6.37 -9.02 3.51
C ALA A 119 7.33 -10.05 4.10
N HIS A 120 7.21 -10.34 5.41
CA HIS A 120 8.15 -11.21 6.12
C HIS A 120 7.59 -11.72 7.46
N GLU A 121 8.23 -12.73 8.04
CA GLU A 121 7.80 -13.40 9.27
C GLU A 121 7.62 -12.45 10.47
N ARG A 122 8.45 -11.41 10.62
CA ARG A 122 8.26 -10.43 11.71
C ARG A 122 6.93 -9.70 11.61
N MET A 123 6.46 -9.40 10.39
CA MET A 123 5.12 -8.81 10.21
C MET A 123 4.02 -9.80 10.58
N LYS A 124 4.18 -11.08 10.21
CA LYS A 124 3.25 -12.14 10.61
C LYS A 124 3.14 -12.20 12.14
N HIS A 125 4.26 -12.28 12.85
CA HIS A 125 4.26 -12.26 14.31
C HIS A 125 3.59 -11.01 14.89
N ALA A 126 3.91 -9.83 14.36
CA ALA A 126 3.30 -8.58 14.81
C ALA A 126 1.79 -8.53 14.60
N LEU A 127 1.24 -9.15 13.57
CA LEU A 127 -0.21 -9.26 13.36
C LEU A 127 -0.86 -10.24 14.33
N ILE A 128 -0.20 -11.37 14.58
CA ILE A 128 -0.68 -12.37 15.55
C ILE A 128 -0.71 -11.77 16.96
N GLU A 129 0.31 -11.03 17.36
CA GLU A 129 0.35 -10.29 18.63
C GLU A 129 -0.77 -9.25 18.75
N GLN A 130 -1.27 -8.73 17.63
CA GLN A 130 -2.41 -7.83 17.56
C GLN A 130 -3.76 -8.55 17.46
N GLY A 131 -3.78 -9.87 17.63
CA GLY A 131 -5.00 -10.69 17.71
C GLY A 131 -5.50 -11.25 16.39
N ILE A 132 -4.71 -11.16 15.29
CA ILE A 132 -5.10 -11.83 14.05
C ILE A 132 -4.77 -13.33 14.16
N PRO A 133 -5.73 -14.23 13.85
CA PRO A 133 -5.48 -15.67 13.89
C PRO A 133 -4.31 -16.10 12.99
N PRO A 134 -3.40 -16.95 13.50
CA PRO A 134 -2.19 -17.36 12.77
C PRO A 134 -2.46 -17.98 11.40
N GLU A 135 -3.55 -18.72 11.28
CA GLU A 135 -3.99 -19.40 10.06
C GLU A 135 -4.46 -18.44 8.96
N LYS A 136 -4.70 -17.18 9.29
CA LYS A 136 -5.06 -16.13 8.33
C LYS A 136 -3.84 -15.37 7.80
N VAL A 137 -2.64 -15.55 8.34
CA VAL A 137 -1.47 -14.71 8.02
C VAL A 137 -0.37 -15.52 7.36
N TYR A 138 0.03 -15.09 6.18
CA TYR A 138 1.03 -15.74 5.34
C TYR A 138 2.17 -14.78 5.00
N ALA A 139 3.41 -15.13 5.36
CA ALA A 139 4.61 -14.38 5.01
C ALA A 139 5.11 -14.82 3.64
N THR A 140 4.59 -14.21 2.59
CA THR A 140 4.86 -14.57 1.19
C THR A 140 5.80 -13.61 0.47
N GLY A 141 6.17 -12.51 1.10
CA GLY A 141 6.84 -11.40 0.44
C GLY A 141 5.85 -10.42 -0.23
N ILE A 142 6.37 -9.31 -0.72
CA ILE A 142 5.62 -8.36 -1.53
C ILE A 142 5.70 -8.79 -2.99
N PRO A 143 4.57 -8.90 -3.72
CA PRO A 143 4.57 -9.26 -5.14
C PRO A 143 5.42 -8.30 -5.97
N LEU A 144 6.29 -8.86 -6.80
CA LEU A 144 7.17 -8.13 -7.70
C LEU A 144 6.74 -8.30 -9.15
N SER A 145 7.10 -7.34 -9.98
CA SER A 145 6.96 -7.47 -11.42
C SER A 145 7.87 -8.59 -11.95
N ASN A 146 7.40 -9.34 -12.95
CA ASN A 146 8.19 -10.37 -13.64
C ASN A 146 9.51 -9.85 -14.21
N ARG A 147 9.66 -8.54 -14.39
CA ARG A 147 10.94 -7.93 -14.79
C ARG A 147 12.06 -8.21 -13.79
N PHE A 148 11.77 -8.34 -12.50
CA PHE A 148 12.77 -8.66 -11.47
C PHE A 148 13.17 -10.13 -11.47
N LEU A 149 12.46 -10.99 -12.20
CA LEU A 149 12.76 -12.42 -12.35
C LEU A 149 13.53 -12.73 -13.64
N GLN A 150 13.75 -11.74 -14.51
CA GLN A 150 14.48 -11.91 -15.75
C GLN A 150 15.99 -11.85 -15.50
N HIS A 151 16.72 -12.62 -16.29
CA HIS A 151 18.18 -12.50 -16.35
C HIS A 151 18.54 -11.36 -17.31
N TYR A 152 19.34 -10.44 -16.82
CA TYR A 152 19.85 -9.32 -17.59
C TYR A 152 21.35 -9.42 -17.78
N ASN A 153 21.82 -9.09 -18.99
CA ASN A 153 23.26 -8.95 -19.23
C ASN A 153 23.77 -7.67 -18.55
N LYS A 154 24.61 -7.86 -17.54
CA LYS A 154 25.12 -6.75 -16.72
C LYS A 154 25.94 -5.75 -17.55
N GLN A 155 26.73 -6.25 -18.54
CA GLN A 155 27.53 -5.38 -19.40
C GLN A 155 26.67 -4.52 -20.31
N GLU A 156 25.69 -5.11 -20.99
CA GLU A 156 24.75 -4.37 -21.85
C GLU A 156 24.00 -3.26 -21.11
N ILE A 157 23.58 -3.56 -19.86
CA ILE A 157 22.93 -2.55 -19.02
C ILE A 157 23.91 -1.44 -18.65
N ALA A 158 25.12 -1.79 -18.22
CA ALA A 158 26.13 -0.81 -17.86
C ALA A 158 26.45 0.11 -19.05
N ASP A 159 26.64 -0.46 -20.23
CA ASP A 159 26.91 0.28 -21.46
C ASP A 159 25.75 1.22 -21.81
N SER A 160 24.50 0.77 -21.63
CA SER A 160 23.30 1.58 -21.92
C SER A 160 23.15 2.81 -20.99
N PHE A 161 23.72 2.73 -19.78
CA PHE A 161 23.73 3.82 -18.81
C PHE A 161 25.08 4.55 -18.71
N GLY A 162 26.07 4.21 -19.55
CA GLY A 162 27.40 4.78 -19.49
C GLY A 162 28.15 4.48 -18.19
N LEU A 163 27.89 3.34 -17.57
CA LEU A 163 28.48 2.94 -16.29
C LEU A 163 29.78 2.16 -16.49
N ASP A 164 30.82 2.52 -15.76
CA ASP A 164 32.09 1.82 -15.71
C ASP A 164 32.07 0.71 -14.65
N LEU A 165 31.96 -0.55 -15.07
CA LEU A 165 31.90 -1.71 -14.18
C LEU A 165 33.19 -2.00 -13.43
N SER A 166 34.33 -1.35 -13.79
CA SER A 166 35.57 -1.42 -13.00
C SER A 166 35.46 -0.62 -11.68
N LYS A 167 34.53 0.29 -11.59
CA LYS A 167 34.28 1.13 -10.41
C LYS A 167 33.17 0.56 -9.54
N LYS A 168 33.15 0.95 -8.27
CA LYS A 168 32.00 0.67 -7.38
C LYS A 168 30.82 1.51 -7.80
N ILE A 169 29.69 0.85 -8.07
CA ILE A 169 28.43 1.52 -8.43
C ILE A 169 27.54 1.53 -7.19
N ILE A 170 27.08 2.72 -6.81
CA ILE A 170 26.12 2.92 -5.73
C ILE A 170 24.83 3.45 -6.34
N LEU A 171 23.76 2.68 -6.23
CA LEU A 171 22.43 3.04 -6.74
C LEU A 171 21.56 3.54 -5.59
N PHE A 172 21.10 4.78 -5.68
CA PHE A 172 20.13 5.36 -4.75
C PHE A 172 18.72 5.27 -5.34
N PHE A 173 17.85 4.59 -4.62
CA PHE A 173 16.43 4.58 -4.96
C PHE A 173 15.69 5.64 -4.15
N GLY A 174 15.06 6.57 -4.86
CA GLY A 174 14.07 7.48 -4.27
C GLY A 174 12.67 7.07 -4.68
N GLY A 175 11.69 7.19 -3.80
CA GLY A 175 10.30 6.74 -4.00
C GLY A 175 9.52 7.58 -5.03
N GLY A 176 9.69 7.34 -6.33
CA GLY A 176 8.92 7.98 -7.40
C GLY A 176 8.91 9.52 -7.33
N GLU A 177 7.76 10.15 -7.51
CA GLU A 177 7.61 11.63 -7.41
C GLU A 177 7.89 12.19 -6.00
N MET A 178 7.98 11.33 -5.00
CA MET A 178 8.31 11.65 -3.60
C MET A 178 9.75 11.30 -3.24
N GLY A 179 10.55 10.90 -4.22
CA GLY A 179 11.94 10.58 -4.03
C GLY A 179 12.76 11.75 -3.49
N LEU A 180 14.05 11.58 -3.47
CA LEU A 180 15.06 12.49 -2.88
C LEU A 180 15.05 13.94 -3.38
N GLY A 181 13.95 14.40 -3.98
CA GLY A 181 13.77 15.71 -4.57
C GLY A 181 14.32 15.76 -6.01
N LYS A 182 14.03 16.84 -6.72
CA LYS A 182 14.81 17.20 -7.90
C LYS A 182 16.17 17.61 -7.36
N GLU A 183 17.10 16.68 -7.27
CA GLU A 183 18.47 17.09 -7.11
C GLU A 183 18.81 17.96 -8.30
N LYS A 184 19.19 19.19 -8.02
CA LYS A 184 20.09 19.93 -8.90
C LYS A 184 21.21 18.94 -9.20
N GLU A 185 21.46 18.69 -10.48
CA GLU A 185 22.51 17.82 -10.98
C GLU A 185 23.68 17.81 -10.00
N SER A 186 23.86 16.70 -9.29
CA SER A 186 24.93 16.58 -8.33
C SER A 186 26.20 16.62 -9.13
N HIS A 187 27.01 17.64 -8.89
CA HIS A 187 28.34 17.73 -9.46
C HIS A 187 29.08 16.40 -9.19
N PRO A 188 29.73 15.81 -10.16
CA PRO A 188 30.59 14.65 -9.93
C PRO A 188 31.67 15.07 -8.91
N PHE A 189 31.81 14.30 -7.86
CA PHE A 189 32.91 14.39 -6.91
C PHE A 189 34.24 14.05 -7.58
#